data_459aef065404b1af7c12735ed3af083b
#
_entry.id   459aef065404b1af7c12735ed3af083b
#
_cell.length_a   1.000
_cell.length_b   1.000
_cell.length_c   1.000
_cell.angle_alpha   90.00
_cell.angle_beta   90.00
_cell.angle_gamma   90.00
#
_symmetry.space_group_name_H-M   'P 1'
#
loop_
_entity.id
_entity.type
_entity.pdbx_description
1 polymer ?
#
loop_
_entity_poly.entity_id
_entity_poly.type
_entity_poly.pdbx_seq_one_letter_code
_entity_poly.pdbx_strand_id
1 'polypeptide(L)'
;MGSGSEGKAVFYLSHCPKPMENPMSAQLKPSEIVRQLSQHVIGQEDAKRTLAVAIYAHFRRMAANVAIDSVELTKSNILLIGPTGTGKTLLCETLARILDVPFVTADATSLAQTQFVGDEIEAILHRLLDRASDDIDRAQRGIVFVDEVDKLKAIGGEARATSGESVQHALLKIMEGAPVRLKDGRHIDTTNILFICGGAFVGLDHILTQTHTFGFISTTGGDDHKILERLNARVKPTDLLEFGLIPEFAGRLPIVTRLHDLTQDMLIRILTEPKNAIYRQFRAMLAADGVDLQIEPTVFRQMAELAIEYKAGARSLRGIFEEMMTDVMYAVPDNPGIRRVVIRSLFERAEMSTG
;
A
#
# COMPACT_ATOMS: atom_id res chain seq x y z
N MET A 1 -64.42 -7.46 37.44
CA MET A 1 -63.33 -6.65 38.03
C MET A 1 -62.06 -7.10 37.30
N GLY A 2 -61.67 -6.30 36.35
CA GLY A 2 -60.51 -6.56 35.54
C GLY A 2 -59.25 -5.94 36.13
N SER A 3 -58.13 -6.52 35.87
CA SER A 3 -56.84 -5.86 36.01
C SER A 3 -56.02 -6.16 34.77
N GLY A 4 -55.90 -5.16 33.91
CA GLY A 4 -55.03 -5.21 32.74
C GLY A 4 -53.56 -5.11 33.13
N SER A 5 -52.75 -5.93 32.55
CA SER A 5 -51.29 -5.82 32.58
C SER A 5 -50.85 -5.05 31.36
N GLU A 6 -50.47 -3.81 31.56
CA GLU A 6 -49.79 -2.98 30.55
C GLU A 6 -48.36 -3.50 30.30
N GLY A 7 -48.14 -4.08 29.12
CA GLY A 7 -46.82 -4.41 28.61
C GLY A 7 -46.11 -3.14 28.21
N LYS A 8 -45.06 -2.75 28.97
CA LYS A 8 -44.12 -1.71 28.55
C LYS A 8 -43.26 -2.18 27.39
N ALA A 9 -43.56 -1.67 26.20
CA ALA A 9 -42.66 -1.75 25.05
C ALA A 9 -41.43 -0.92 25.33
N VAL A 10 -40.28 -1.57 25.52
CA VAL A 10 -38.98 -0.92 25.59
C VAL A 10 -38.59 -0.57 24.17
N PHE A 11 -38.76 0.71 23.84
CA PHE A 11 -38.18 1.28 22.62
C PHE A 11 -36.64 1.27 22.74
N TYR A 12 -35.99 0.41 22.01
CA TYR A 12 -34.56 0.56 21.70
C TYR A 12 -34.43 1.81 20.83
N LEU A 13 -34.01 2.91 21.45
CA LEU A 13 -33.52 4.08 20.73
C LEU A 13 -32.24 3.66 20.00
N SER A 14 -32.39 3.37 18.71
CA SER A 14 -31.29 3.21 17.79
C SER A 14 -30.34 4.41 17.92
N HIS A 15 -29.09 4.14 18.22
CA HIS A 15 -28.01 5.14 18.12
C HIS A 15 -27.99 5.65 16.69
N CYS A 16 -28.49 6.87 16.51
CA CYS A 16 -28.27 7.60 15.28
C CYS A 16 -26.78 8.00 15.24
N PRO A 17 -26.00 7.56 14.26
CA PRO A 17 -24.59 7.95 14.18
C PRO A 17 -24.50 9.47 14.03
N LYS A 18 -23.70 10.11 14.88
CA LYS A 18 -23.40 11.54 14.76
C LYS A 18 -22.90 11.86 13.36
N PRO A 19 -23.31 12.98 12.75
CA PRO A 19 -22.80 13.40 11.45
C PRO A 19 -21.28 13.57 11.52
N MET A 20 -20.60 13.06 10.52
CA MET A 20 -19.14 12.97 10.42
C MET A 20 -18.48 14.34 10.49
N GLU A 21 -17.70 14.62 11.53
CA GLU A 21 -16.91 15.84 11.70
C GLU A 21 -15.52 15.78 11.01
N ASN A 22 -15.34 14.98 9.97
CA ASN A 22 -14.12 15.10 9.15
C ASN A 22 -14.44 15.15 7.65
N PRO A 23 -14.83 16.33 7.11
CA PRO A 23 -15.19 16.47 5.71
C PRO A 23 -13.99 16.44 4.74
N MET A 24 -12.74 16.41 5.23
CA MET A 24 -11.58 16.58 4.34
C MET A 24 -11.32 15.37 3.45
N SER A 25 -11.46 14.14 3.95
CA SER A 25 -11.22 12.92 3.15
C SER A 25 -12.31 12.66 2.08
N ALA A 26 -13.55 13.05 2.36
CA ALA A 26 -14.67 12.89 1.42
C ALA A 26 -14.68 13.92 0.27
N GLN A 27 -13.89 14.98 0.34
CA GLN A 27 -13.85 16.08 -0.63
C GLN A 27 -12.66 16.03 -1.58
N LEU A 28 -11.62 15.25 -1.31
CA LEU A 28 -10.44 15.16 -2.18
C LEU A 28 -10.80 14.49 -3.51
N LYS A 29 -10.67 15.25 -4.61
CA LYS A 29 -10.84 14.70 -5.96
C LYS A 29 -9.70 13.71 -6.28
N PRO A 30 -9.95 12.69 -7.11
CA PRO A 30 -8.89 11.75 -7.51
C PRO A 30 -7.65 12.43 -8.09
N SER A 31 -7.83 13.51 -8.87
CA SER A 31 -6.71 14.28 -9.41
C SER A 31 -5.83 14.94 -8.35
N GLU A 32 -6.44 15.39 -7.26
CA GLU A 32 -5.73 15.99 -6.13
C GLU A 32 -4.95 14.93 -5.35
N ILE A 33 -5.55 13.75 -5.14
CA ILE A 33 -4.87 12.60 -4.51
C ILE A 33 -3.63 12.22 -5.34
N VAL A 34 -3.76 12.10 -6.67
CA VAL A 34 -2.64 11.80 -7.56
C VAL A 34 -1.56 12.88 -7.46
N ARG A 35 -1.94 14.16 -7.45
CA ARG A 35 -1.00 15.28 -7.33
C ARG A 35 -0.20 15.21 -6.02
N GLN A 36 -0.85 14.90 -4.91
CA GLN A 36 -0.20 14.77 -3.60
C GLN A 36 0.69 13.52 -3.54
N LEU A 37 0.23 12.37 -4.05
CA LEU A 37 1.05 11.16 -4.16
C LEU A 37 2.32 11.41 -4.97
N SER A 38 2.24 12.17 -6.07
CA SER A 38 3.37 12.44 -6.95
C SER A 38 4.46 13.32 -6.32
N GLN A 39 4.19 13.96 -5.18
CA GLN A 39 5.21 14.66 -4.39
C GLN A 39 6.12 13.71 -3.59
N HIS A 40 5.71 12.46 -3.42
CA HIS A 40 6.40 11.45 -2.61
C HIS A 40 6.80 10.20 -3.39
N VAL A 41 6.01 9.83 -4.39
CA VAL A 41 6.20 8.61 -5.18
C VAL A 41 6.48 8.99 -6.63
N ILE A 42 7.65 8.61 -7.12
CA ILE A 42 8.08 8.85 -8.50
C ILE A 42 7.54 7.75 -9.41
N GLY A 43 7.02 8.15 -10.58
CA GLY A 43 6.43 7.22 -11.55
C GLY A 43 5.13 6.56 -11.07
N GLN A 44 4.83 5.38 -11.59
CA GLN A 44 3.66 4.55 -11.22
C GLN A 44 2.31 5.27 -11.46
N GLU A 45 2.20 6.03 -12.56
CA GLU A 45 1.05 6.93 -12.79
C GLU A 45 -0.29 6.17 -12.87
N ASP A 46 -0.32 5.00 -13.51
CA ASP A 46 -1.52 4.19 -13.63
C ASP A 46 -1.96 3.63 -12.26
N ALA A 47 -1.00 3.20 -11.44
CA ALA A 47 -1.29 2.71 -10.09
C ALA A 47 -1.81 3.84 -9.19
N LYS A 48 -1.20 5.03 -9.23
CA LYS A 48 -1.67 6.21 -8.51
C LYS A 48 -3.09 6.59 -8.91
N ARG A 49 -3.38 6.60 -10.21
CA ARG A 49 -4.71 6.93 -10.74
C ARG A 49 -5.75 5.92 -10.29
N THR A 50 -5.45 4.62 -10.42
CA THR A 50 -6.36 3.55 -10.01
C THR A 50 -6.64 3.61 -8.51
N LEU A 51 -5.60 3.76 -7.68
CA LEU A 51 -5.76 3.93 -6.24
C LEU A 51 -6.58 5.16 -5.88
N ALA A 52 -6.30 6.31 -6.49
CA ALA A 52 -7.02 7.54 -6.20
C ALA A 52 -8.51 7.43 -6.50
N VAL A 53 -8.88 6.77 -7.61
CA VAL A 53 -10.29 6.51 -7.97
C VAL A 53 -10.93 5.52 -6.99
N ALA A 54 -10.24 4.43 -6.66
CA ALA A 54 -10.73 3.41 -5.73
C ALA A 54 -11.00 3.99 -4.34
N ILE A 55 -10.07 4.78 -3.83
CA ILE A 55 -10.20 5.49 -2.55
C ILE A 55 -11.35 6.48 -2.57
N TYR A 56 -11.44 7.29 -3.60
CA TYR A 56 -12.55 8.23 -3.73
C TYR A 56 -13.90 7.50 -3.72
N ALA A 57 -14.02 6.39 -4.45
CA ALA A 57 -15.22 5.58 -4.46
C ALA A 57 -15.51 4.97 -3.08
N HIS A 58 -14.49 4.50 -2.35
CA HIS A 58 -14.62 3.95 -1.01
C HIS A 58 -15.18 4.98 -0.02
N PHE A 59 -14.62 6.18 0.05
CA PHE A 59 -15.11 7.25 0.93
C PHE A 59 -16.49 7.75 0.51
N ARG A 60 -16.79 7.80 -0.80
CA ARG A 60 -18.12 8.14 -1.29
C ARG A 60 -19.16 7.09 -0.88
N ARG A 61 -18.81 5.80 -0.92
CA ARG A 61 -19.66 4.73 -0.42
C ARG A 61 -19.99 4.93 1.06
N MET A 62 -18.98 5.20 1.89
CA MET A 62 -19.18 5.44 3.32
C MET A 62 -20.12 6.63 3.58
N ALA A 63 -19.97 7.71 2.82
CA ALA A 63 -20.84 8.88 2.91
C ALA A 63 -22.26 8.60 2.39
N ALA A 64 -22.41 7.78 1.35
CA ALA A 64 -23.70 7.49 0.71
C ALA A 64 -24.55 6.51 1.51
N ASN A 65 -23.96 5.56 2.24
CA ASN A 65 -24.71 4.63 3.10
C ASN A 65 -25.54 5.34 4.19
N VAL A 66 -25.29 6.64 4.41
CA VAL A 66 -26.06 7.50 5.32
C VAL A 66 -27.26 8.19 4.60
N ALA A 67 -27.25 8.27 3.25
CA ALA A 67 -28.12 9.19 2.52
C ALA A 67 -28.98 8.57 1.40
N ILE A 68 -28.79 7.30 1.01
CA ILE A 68 -29.46 6.73 -0.18
C ILE A 68 -30.27 5.49 0.21
N ASP A 69 -31.58 5.65 0.21
CA ASP A 69 -32.58 4.69 0.71
C ASP A 69 -32.74 3.39 -0.09
N SER A 70 -32.03 3.14 -1.20
CA SER A 70 -32.37 1.98 -2.05
C SER A 70 -31.23 1.29 -2.79
N VAL A 71 -29.99 1.76 -2.70
CA VAL A 71 -28.87 1.17 -3.43
C VAL A 71 -27.76 0.77 -2.45
N GLU A 72 -27.53 -0.51 -2.31
CA GLU A 72 -26.42 -1.05 -1.52
C GLU A 72 -25.11 -0.96 -2.31
N LEU A 73 -24.18 -0.13 -1.85
CA LEU A 73 -22.85 0.01 -2.44
C LEU A 73 -21.87 -0.99 -1.82
N THR A 74 -21.43 -1.95 -2.61
CA THR A 74 -20.48 -2.98 -2.17
C THR A 74 -19.09 -2.44 -1.95
N LYS A 75 -18.39 -2.98 -0.94
CA LYS A 75 -16.98 -2.70 -0.66
C LYS A 75 -16.08 -3.32 -1.74
N SER A 76 -15.08 -2.58 -2.20
CA SER A 76 -14.07 -3.06 -3.14
C SER A 76 -12.69 -2.95 -2.51
N ASN A 77 -12.03 -4.10 -2.28
CA ASN A 77 -10.64 -4.11 -1.86
C ASN A 77 -9.72 -4.06 -3.10
N ILE A 78 -8.44 -3.80 -2.88
CA ILE A 78 -7.49 -3.47 -3.95
C ILE A 78 -6.34 -4.50 -3.94
N LEU A 79 -5.87 -4.89 -5.12
CA LEU A 79 -4.66 -5.69 -5.30
C LEU A 79 -3.59 -4.88 -6.04
N LEU A 80 -2.41 -4.75 -5.42
CA LEU A 80 -1.21 -4.15 -5.99
C LEU A 80 -0.23 -5.25 -6.40
N ILE A 81 0.01 -5.38 -7.68
CA ILE A 81 0.95 -6.36 -8.24
C ILE A 81 2.20 -5.62 -8.70
N GLY A 82 3.38 -6.11 -8.37
CA GLY A 82 4.62 -5.56 -8.90
C GLY A 82 5.85 -6.00 -8.13
N PRO A 83 7.02 -5.89 -8.76
CA PRO A 83 8.28 -6.32 -8.19
C PRO A 83 8.57 -5.72 -6.80
N THR A 84 9.44 -6.40 -6.04
CA THR A 84 9.90 -5.88 -4.76
C THR A 84 10.67 -4.57 -4.98
N GLY A 85 10.47 -3.59 -4.08
CA GLY A 85 11.16 -2.30 -4.17
C GLY A 85 10.54 -1.30 -5.15
N THR A 86 9.39 -1.59 -5.78
CA THR A 86 8.68 -0.65 -6.67
C THR A 86 7.82 0.38 -5.94
N GLY A 87 7.71 0.30 -4.61
CA GLY A 87 7.04 1.30 -3.78
C GLY A 87 5.61 0.98 -3.39
N LYS A 88 5.13 -0.28 -3.45
CA LYS A 88 3.78 -0.69 -3.04
C LYS A 88 3.39 -0.17 -1.65
N THR A 89 4.19 -0.51 -0.65
CA THR A 89 3.96 -0.11 0.74
C THR A 89 4.02 1.41 0.92
N LEU A 90 5.03 2.07 0.31
CA LEU A 90 5.19 3.53 0.36
C LEU A 90 3.98 4.25 -0.24
N LEU A 91 3.42 3.71 -1.32
CA LEU A 91 2.25 4.27 -1.98
C LEU A 91 1.03 4.23 -1.05
N CYS A 92 0.78 3.09 -0.38
CA CYS A 92 -0.31 2.92 0.58
C CYS A 92 -0.13 3.77 1.84
N GLU A 93 1.09 3.81 2.39
CA GLU A 93 1.41 4.63 3.57
C GLU A 93 1.25 6.14 3.28
N THR A 94 1.75 6.58 2.12
CA THR A 94 1.61 7.98 1.70
C THR A 94 0.15 8.34 1.48
N LEU A 95 -0.63 7.44 0.89
CA LEU A 95 -2.06 7.61 0.70
C LEU A 95 -2.80 7.77 2.04
N ALA A 96 -2.54 6.88 3.00
CA ALA A 96 -3.15 6.96 4.33
C ALA A 96 -2.81 8.26 5.06
N ARG A 97 -1.58 8.75 4.89
CA ARG A 97 -1.13 10.05 5.43
C ARG A 97 -1.86 11.22 4.78
N ILE A 98 -2.07 11.19 3.46
CA ILE A 98 -2.82 12.23 2.72
C ILE A 98 -4.28 12.30 3.20
N LEU A 99 -4.85 11.14 3.52
CA LEU A 99 -6.25 11.00 3.93
C LEU A 99 -6.45 11.21 5.45
N ASP A 100 -5.36 11.29 6.21
CA ASP A 100 -5.35 11.33 7.68
C ASP A 100 -6.16 10.18 8.30
N VAL A 101 -5.90 8.95 7.83
CA VAL A 101 -6.53 7.73 8.35
C VAL A 101 -5.50 6.80 9.00
N PRO A 102 -5.89 6.00 10.01
CA PRO A 102 -5.02 4.98 10.58
C PRO A 102 -4.53 4.00 9.52
N PHE A 103 -3.26 3.61 9.61
CA PHE A 103 -2.62 2.71 8.65
C PHE A 103 -1.79 1.66 9.38
N VAL A 104 -1.99 0.40 8.99
CA VAL A 104 -1.15 -0.72 9.44
C VAL A 104 -0.75 -1.60 8.27
N THR A 105 0.42 -2.23 8.41
CA THR A 105 0.90 -3.25 7.49
C THR A 105 0.86 -4.61 8.16
N ALA A 106 0.52 -5.63 7.39
CA ALA A 106 0.61 -7.03 7.77
C ALA A 106 1.38 -7.79 6.69
N ASP A 107 2.09 -8.82 7.09
CA ASP A 107 2.80 -9.72 6.20
C ASP A 107 2.06 -11.06 6.13
N ALA A 108 1.63 -11.42 4.93
CA ALA A 108 0.88 -12.66 4.71
C ALA A 108 1.70 -13.91 5.02
N THR A 109 3.03 -13.86 4.86
CA THR A 109 3.90 -15.00 5.19
C THR A 109 4.00 -15.23 6.69
N SER A 110 4.04 -14.17 7.48
CA SER A 110 4.00 -14.25 8.94
C SER A 110 2.68 -14.88 9.42
N LEU A 111 1.55 -14.49 8.80
CA LEU A 111 0.24 -15.09 9.10
C LEU A 111 0.19 -16.60 8.79
N ALA A 112 0.89 -17.04 7.74
CA ALA A 112 0.93 -18.46 7.36
C ALA A 112 1.83 -19.33 8.26
N GLN A 113 2.71 -18.71 9.03
CA GLN A 113 3.62 -19.41 9.94
C GLN A 113 3.07 -19.60 11.36
N THR A 114 1.96 -18.94 11.69
CA THR A 114 1.34 -19.00 13.01
C THR A 114 0.43 -20.21 13.15
N GLN A 115 0.36 -20.79 14.34
CA GLN A 115 -0.61 -21.85 14.64
C GLN A 115 -2.04 -21.34 14.76
N PHE A 116 -2.22 -20.05 15.08
CA PHE A 116 -3.51 -19.42 15.31
C PHE A 116 -3.65 -18.15 14.46
N VAL A 117 -4.04 -18.32 13.20
CA VAL A 117 -4.24 -17.21 12.25
C VAL A 117 -5.26 -16.18 12.76
N GLY A 118 -6.26 -16.62 13.52
CA GLY A 118 -7.26 -15.73 14.11
C GLY A 118 -6.66 -14.73 15.10
N ASP A 119 -5.67 -15.15 15.90
CA ASP A 119 -4.98 -14.28 16.86
C ASP A 119 -4.16 -13.19 16.17
N GLU A 120 -3.52 -13.54 15.05
CA GLU A 120 -2.75 -12.57 14.25
C GLU A 120 -3.66 -11.56 13.54
N ILE A 121 -4.81 -11.98 13.04
CA ILE A 121 -5.81 -11.08 12.47
C ILE A 121 -6.30 -10.09 13.53
N GLU A 122 -6.58 -10.57 14.73
CA GLU A 122 -6.95 -9.72 15.86
C GLU A 122 -5.82 -8.74 16.20
N ALA A 123 -4.56 -9.19 16.20
CA ALA A 123 -3.39 -8.33 16.42
C ALA A 123 -3.26 -7.22 15.35
N ILE A 124 -3.64 -7.49 14.10
CA ILE A 124 -3.69 -6.44 13.06
C ILE A 124 -4.73 -5.37 13.43
N LEU A 125 -5.91 -5.77 13.87
CA LEU A 125 -6.99 -4.84 14.25
C LEU A 125 -6.62 -4.07 15.53
N HIS A 126 -5.95 -4.71 16.49
CA HIS A 126 -5.41 -4.02 17.67
C HIS A 126 -4.41 -2.94 17.28
N ARG A 127 -3.43 -3.27 16.41
CA ARG A 127 -2.47 -2.27 15.91
C ARG A 127 -3.15 -1.12 15.17
N LEU A 128 -4.25 -1.40 14.46
CA LEU A 128 -5.03 -0.37 13.78
C LEU A 128 -5.72 0.56 14.80
N LEU A 129 -6.23 -0.01 15.89
CA LEU A 129 -6.85 0.73 16.98
C LEU A 129 -5.83 1.59 17.74
N ASP A 130 -4.62 1.06 18.02
CA ASP A 130 -3.51 1.83 18.59
C ASP A 130 -3.14 3.03 17.72
N ARG A 131 -3.09 2.82 16.38
CA ARG A 131 -2.84 3.91 15.42
C ARG A 131 -3.97 4.94 15.35
N ALA A 132 -5.17 4.54 15.74
CA ALA A 132 -6.32 5.43 15.88
C ALA A 132 -6.38 6.13 17.26
N SER A 133 -5.42 5.91 18.16
CA SER A 133 -5.41 6.39 19.54
C SER A 133 -6.63 5.90 20.35
N ASP A 134 -6.93 4.60 20.21
CA ASP A 134 -8.06 3.90 20.81
C ASP A 134 -9.47 4.38 20.37
N ASP A 135 -9.54 5.21 19.34
CA ASP A 135 -10.80 5.62 18.71
C ASP A 135 -11.29 4.55 17.72
N ILE A 136 -12.34 3.81 18.13
CA ILE A 136 -12.92 2.72 17.31
C ILE A 136 -13.49 3.25 16.01
N ASP A 137 -14.20 4.38 16.02
CA ASP A 137 -14.81 4.96 14.81
C ASP A 137 -13.73 5.40 13.80
N ARG A 138 -12.62 5.90 14.29
CA ARG A 138 -11.46 6.25 13.47
C ARG A 138 -10.75 5.00 12.96
N ALA A 139 -10.57 3.96 13.79
CA ALA A 139 -9.99 2.68 13.39
C ALA A 139 -10.79 2.00 12.28
N GLN A 140 -12.11 2.01 12.37
CA GLN A 140 -13.01 1.43 11.36
C GLN A 140 -12.97 2.14 10.00
N ARG A 141 -12.31 3.28 9.87
CA ARG A 141 -12.06 4.01 8.62
C ARG A 141 -10.62 3.88 8.14
N GLY A 142 -9.84 3.04 8.79
CA GLY A 142 -8.43 2.83 8.50
C GLY A 142 -8.17 2.04 7.23
N ILE A 143 -6.88 1.95 6.91
CA ILE A 143 -6.36 1.17 5.79
C ILE A 143 -5.45 0.07 6.36
N VAL A 144 -5.71 -1.17 5.94
CA VAL A 144 -4.84 -2.32 6.22
C VAL A 144 -4.16 -2.74 4.92
N PHE A 145 -2.83 -2.69 4.89
CA PHE A 145 -2.04 -3.19 3.78
C PHE A 145 -1.49 -4.58 4.12
N VAL A 146 -1.91 -5.60 3.37
CA VAL A 146 -1.43 -6.98 3.51
C VAL A 146 -0.43 -7.25 2.40
N ASP A 147 0.87 -7.27 2.75
CA ASP A 147 1.95 -7.54 1.78
C ASP A 147 2.18 -9.05 1.59
N GLU A 148 2.81 -9.40 0.49
CA GLU A 148 3.25 -10.76 0.15
C GLU A 148 2.11 -11.78 0.02
N VAL A 149 0.89 -11.35 -0.38
CA VAL A 149 -0.26 -12.28 -0.54
C VAL A 149 -0.01 -13.33 -1.63
N ASP A 150 0.89 -13.08 -2.56
CA ASP A 150 1.33 -14.05 -3.58
C ASP A 150 2.04 -15.28 -2.98
N LYS A 151 2.53 -15.19 -1.75
CA LYS A 151 3.14 -16.29 -1.02
C LYS A 151 2.12 -17.25 -0.40
N LEU A 152 0.85 -16.85 -0.35
CA LEU A 152 -0.27 -17.68 0.12
C LEU A 152 -0.75 -18.68 -0.93
N LYS A 153 -0.18 -18.70 -2.13
CA LYS A 153 -0.59 -19.63 -3.19
C LYS A 153 -0.44 -21.08 -2.74
N ALA A 154 -1.37 -21.92 -3.13
CA ALA A 154 -1.30 -23.36 -2.96
C ALA A 154 -0.19 -23.92 -3.86
N ILE A 155 0.99 -24.16 -3.29
CA ILE A 155 2.07 -24.87 -3.97
C ILE A 155 1.98 -26.33 -3.56
N GLY A 156 1.89 -27.23 -4.53
CA GLY A 156 1.71 -28.67 -4.38
C GLY A 156 2.66 -29.33 -3.34
N GLY A 157 2.15 -29.46 -2.14
CA GLY A 157 2.73 -30.11 -0.97
C GLY A 157 1.74 -29.90 0.16
N GLU A 158 1.06 -30.97 0.57
CA GLU A 158 -0.16 -30.93 1.40
C GLU A 158 -0.11 -30.00 2.64
N ALA A 159 0.99 -29.89 3.34
CA ALA A 159 1.08 -29.11 4.58
C ALA A 159 1.19 -27.58 4.37
N ARG A 160 1.85 -27.11 3.30
CA ARG A 160 1.99 -25.68 3.00
C ARG A 160 0.81 -25.11 2.24
N ALA A 161 0.18 -25.91 1.37
CA ALA A 161 -1.03 -25.53 0.67
C ALA A 161 -2.17 -25.26 1.67
N THR A 162 -2.37 -26.15 2.63
CA THR A 162 -3.40 -26.02 3.68
C THR A 162 -3.20 -24.75 4.53
N SER A 163 -1.96 -24.38 4.81
CA SER A 163 -1.62 -23.19 5.58
C SER A 163 -1.94 -21.89 4.80
N GLY A 164 -1.59 -21.80 3.50
CA GLY A 164 -1.89 -20.63 2.67
C GLY A 164 -3.37 -20.40 2.45
N GLU A 165 -4.13 -21.45 2.15
CA GLU A 165 -5.60 -21.41 2.03
C GLU A 165 -6.28 -20.99 3.34
N SER A 166 -5.82 -21.51 4.46
CA SER A 166 -6.33 -21.16 5.80
C SER A 166 -6.20 -19.65 6.07
N VAL A 167 -5.08 -19.05 5.69
CA VAL A 167 -4.86 -17.61 5.82
C VAL A 167 -5.75 -16.83 4.86
N GLN A 168 -5.90 -17.28 3.61
CA GLN A 168 -6.82 -16.64 2.66
C GLN A 168 -8.26 -16.66 3.19
N HIS A 169 -8.75 -17.77 3.73
CA HIS A 169 -10.07 -17.86 4.35
C HIS A 169 -10.23 -16.99 5.59
N ALA A 170 -9.18 -16.86 6.40
CA ALA A 170 -9.22 -16.02 7.59
C ALA A 170 -9.24 -14.52 7.23
N LEU A 171 -8.46 -14.10 6.23
CA LEU A 171 -8.49 -12.74 5.69
C LEU A 171 -9.83 -12.39 5.05
N LEU A 172 -10.48 -13.34 4.37
CA LEU A 172 -11.79 -13.14 3.75
C LEU A 172 -12.81 -12.58 4.74
N LYS A 173 -12.89 -13.16 5.95
CA LYS A 173 -13.85 -12.73 6.97
C LYS A 173 -13.79 -11.25 7.28
N ILE A 174 -12.59 -10.71 7.40
CA ILE A 174 -12.40 -9.28 7.71
C ILE A 174 -12.48 -8.41 6.45
N MET A 175 -12.12 -8.93 5.29
CA MET A 175 -12.20 -8.21 4.01
C MET A 175 -13.64 -8.06 3.52
N GLU A 176 -14.53 -8.97 3.84
CA GLU A 176 -15.95 -8.89 3.51
C GLU A 176 -16.71 -7.87 4.36
N GLY A 177 -16.22 -7.60 5.54
CA GLY A 177 -16.87 -6.77 6.54
C GLY A 177 -17.62 -7.61 7.58
N ALA A 178 -17.11 -7.61 8.79
CA ALA A 178 -17.72 -8.31 9.91
C ALA A 178 -17.39 -7.62 11.23
N PRO A 179 -18.25 -7.72 12.25
CA PRO A 179 -17.90 -7.36 13.60
C PRO A 179 -16.90 -8.37 14.17
N VAL A 180 -15.73 -7.92 14.56
CA VAL A 180 -14.67 -8.72 15.19
C VAL A 180 -14.59 -8.35 16.66
N ARG A 181 -14.70 -9.34 17.54
CA ARG A 181 -14.49 -9.14 18.97
C ARG A 181 -13.01 -9.32 19.29
N LEU A 182 -12.42 -8.30 19.91
CA LEU A 182 -11.05 -8.33 20.38
C LEU A 182 -10.94 -9.03 21.75
N LYS A 183 -9.75 -9.52 22.13
CA LYS A 183 -9.49 -10.19 23.42
C LYS A 183 -9.81 -9.34 24.64
N ASP A 184 -9.71 -8.03 24.49
CA ASP A 184 -10.08 -7.05 25.54
C ASP A 184 -11.62 -6.82 25.64
N GLY A 185 -12.42 -7.48 24.81
CA GLY A 185 -13.87 -7.38 24.79
C GLY A 185 -14.45 -6.29 23.90
N ARG A 186 -13.61 -5.42 23.30
CA ARG A 186 -14.06 -4.42 22.31
C ARG A 186 -14.48 -5.06 21.00
N HIS A 187 -15.30 -4.37 20.23
CA HIS A 187 -15.75 -4.80 18.92
C HIS A 187 -15.32 -3.80 17.86
N ILE A 188 -14.73 -4.29 16.76
CA ILE A 188 -14.40 -3.51 15.58
C ILE A 188 -15.16 -4.06 14.38
N ASP A 189 -15.92 -3.20 13.70
CA ASP A 189 -16.57 -3.55 12.44
C ASP A 189 -15.62 -3.26 11.27
N THR A 190 -15.28 -4.28 10.50
CA THR A 190 -14.34 -4.18 9.39
C THR A 190 -15.00 -3.76 8.07
N THR A 191 -16.32 -3.49 8.07
CA THR A 191 -17.09 -3.11 6.87
C THR A 191 -16.51 -1.89 6.15
N ASN A 192 -16.02 -0.90 6.90
CA ASN A 192 -15.46 0.34 6.36
C ASN A 192 -13.93 0.40 6.37
N ILE A 193 -13.25 -0.62 6.90
CA ILE A 193 -11.80 -0.74 6.77
C ILE A 193 -11.46 -1.11 5.33
N LEU A 194 -10.58 -0.34 4.69
CA LEU A 194 -10.09 -0.65 3.35
C LEU A 194 -8.91 -1.61 3.42
N PHE A 195 -9.04 -2.77 2.79
CA PHE A 195 -7.93 -3.71 2.63
C PHE A 195 -7.27 -3.51 1.26
N ILE A 196 -5.96 -3.34 1.29
CA ILE A 196 -5.11 -3.29 0.10
C ILE A 196 -4.15 -4.47 0.22
N CYS A 197 -4.22 -5.40 -0.71
CA CYS A 197 -3.31 -6.53 -0.77
C CYS A 197 -2.15 -6.21 -1.72
N GLY A 198 -0.94 -6.66 -1.41
CA GLY A 198 0.24 -6.48 -2.25
C GLY A 198 1.01 -7.77 -2.44
N GLY A 199 1.68 -7.91 -3.59
CA GLY A 199 2.57 -9.03 -3.85
C GLY A 199 3.41 -8.82 -5.11
N ALA A 200 4.47 -9.62 -5.25
CA ALA A 200 5.31 -9.59 -6.44
C ALA A 200 4.66 -10.35 -7.61
N PHE A 201 3.95 -11.42 -7.33
CA PHE A 201 3.29 -12.29 -8.30
C PHE A 201 4.23 -12.79 -9.39
N VAL A 202 5.40 -13.27 -8.98
CA VAL A 202 6.42 -13.80 -9.90
C VAL A 202 5.85 -14.97 -10.69
N GLY A 203 5.93 -14.89 -12.03
CA GLY A 203 5.38 -15.88 -12.94
C GLY A 203 3.97 -15.58 -13.46
N LEU A 204 3.27 -14.59 -12.93
CA LEU A 204 1.95 -14.19 -13.44
C LEU A 204 2.00 -13.76 -14.91
N ASP A 205 3.09 -13.15 -15.37
CA ASP A 205 3.26 -12.73 -16.76
C ASP A 205 3.22 -13.92 -17.74
N HIS A 206 3.72 -15.09 -17.33
CA HIS A 206 3.61 -16.32 -18.15
C HIS A 206 2.15 -16.77 -18.26
N ILE A 207 1.38 -16.71 -17.18
CA ILE A 207 -0.04 -17.04 -17.19
C ILE A 207 -0.78 -16.08 -18.12
N LEU A 208 -0.57 -14.77 -17.96
CA LEU A 208 -1.19 -13.76 -18.83
C LEU A 208 -0.90 -13.98 -20.31
N THR A 209 0.34 -14.35 -20.64
CA THR A 209 0.74 -14.61 -22.04
C THR A 209 0.02 -15.83 -22.62
N GLN A 210 -0.17 -16.88 -21.84
CA GLN A 210 -0.85 -18.11 -22.26
C GLN A 210 -2.36 -17.92 -22.40
N THR A 211 -2.98 -17.28 -21.41
CA THR A 211 -4.45 -17.10 -21.35
C THR A 211 -4.96 -16.12 -22.41
N HIS A 212 -4.16 -15.11 -22.76
CA HIS A 212 -4.56 -14.06 -23.71
C HIS A 212 -4.37 -14.45 -25.18
N THR A 213 -3.70 -15.57 -25.47
CA THR A 213 -3.51 -16.07 -26.85
C THR A 213 -4.80 -16.64 -27.44
N PHE A 214 -5.82 -16.95 -26.65
CA PHE A 214 -7.07 -17.60 -27.09
C PHE A 214 -8.28 -16.67 -27.29
N GLY A 215 -8.11 -15.35 -27.25
CA GLY A 215 -9.24 -14.40 -27.30
C GLY A 215 -9.18 -13.41 -28.47
N PHE A 216 -9.11 -13.86 -29.72
CA PHE A 216 -9.33 -12.99 -30.87
C PHE A 216 -10.83 -12.73 -31.07
N ILE A 217 -11.35 -11.67 -30.47
CA ILE A 217 -12.61 -11.08 -30.92
C ILE A 217 -12.26 -10.17 -32.10
N SER A 218 -12.70 -10.56 -33.31
CA SER A 218 -12.55 -9.75 -34.51
C SER A 218 -13.38 -8.47 -34.36
N THR A 219 -12.75 -7.34 -34.09
CA THR A 219 -13.39 -6.02 -34.08
C THR A 219 -13.03 -5.26 -35.34
N THR A 220 -14.02 -4.63 -35.95
CA THR A 220 -13.92 -3.94 -37.24
C THR A 220 -13.57 -2.43 -37.12
N GLY A 221 -13.26 -1.94 -35.91
CA GLY A 221 -12.96 -0.52 -35.65
C GLY A 221 -11.63 -0.30 -34.93
N GLY A 222 -10.83 0.68 -35.35
CA GLY A 222 -9.49 0.96 -34.80
C GLY A 222 -9.47 1.42 -33.32
N ASP A 223 -10.53 2.04 -32.82
CA ASP A 223 -10.63 2.47 -31.42
C ASP A 223 -11.08 1.32 -30.50
N ASP A 224 -11.90 0.41 -31.01
CA ASP A 224 -12.32 -0.80 -30.30
C ASP A 224 -11.14 -1.73 -30.03
N HIS A 225 -10.16 -1.79 -30.94
CA HIS A 225 -8.95 -2.59 -30.79
C HIS A 225 -8.10 -2.11 -29.59
N LYS A 226 -7.91 -0.81 -29.41
CA LYS A 226 -7.18 -0.24 -28.27
C LYS A 226 -7.88 -0.47 -26.94
N ILE A 227 -9.22 -0.44 -26.93
CA ILE A 227 -10.01 -0.74 -25.74
C ILE A 227 -9.88 -2.21 -25.38
N LEU A 228 -9.96 -3.11 -26.36
CA LEU A 228 -9.78 -4.55 -26.16
C LEU A 228 -8.36 -4.90 -25.70
N GLU A 229 -7.34 -4.30 -26.28
CA GLU A 229 -5.95 -4.45 -25.82
C GLU A 229 -5.81 -4.03 -24.35
N ARG A 230 -6.38 -2.88 -23.95
CA ARG A 230 -6.38 -2.43 -22.58
C ARG A 230 -7.13 -3.36 -21.62
N LEU A 231 -8.26 -3.91 -22.05
CA LEU A 231 -9.05 -4.86 -21.27
C LEU A 231 -8.33 -6.21 -21.14
N ASN A 232 -7.69 -6.65 -22.21
CA ASN A 232 -6.91 -7.89 -22.21
C ASN A 232 -5.60 -7.77 -21.44
N ALA A 233 -4.97 -6.60 -21.39
CA ALA A 233 -3.78 -6.34 -20.58
C ALA A 233 -4.06 -6.30 -19.04
N ARG A 234 -5.33 -6.29 -18.64
CA ARG A 234 -5.71 -6.32 -17.21
C ARG A 234 -5.65 -7.74 -16.68
N VAL A 235 -5.13 -7.87 -15.47
CA VAL A 235 -5.19 -9.13 -14.72
C VAL A 235 -6.65 -9.44 -14.39
N LYS A 236 -7.11 -10.62 -14.82
CA LYS A 236 -8.46 -11.11 -14.57
C LYS A 236 -8.49 -11.98 -13.32
N PRO A 237 -9.64 -12.14 -12.65
CA PRO A 237 -9.77 -13.09 -11.55
C PRO A 237 -9.30 -14.50 -11.91
N THR A 238 -9.55 -14.96 -13.13
CA THR A 238 -9.11 -16.27 -13.65
C THR A 238 -7.59 -16.43 -13.62
N ASP A 239 -6.84 -15.37 -13.90
CA ASP A 239 -5.37 -15.38 -13.89
C ASP A 239 -4.84 -15.55 -12.46
N LEU A 240 -5.55 -14.95 -11.49
CA LEU A 240 -5.23 -15.08 -10.06
C LEU A 240 -5.54 -16.48 -9.53
N LEU A 241 -6.61 -17.12 -10.05
CA LEU A 241 -6.93 -18.52 -9.74
C LEU A 241 -5.86 -19.47 -10.28
N GLU A 242 -5.45 -19.27 -11.53
CA GLU A 242 -4.38 -20.07 -12.15
C GLU A 242 -3.04 -19.84 -11.43
N PHE A 243 -2.81 -18.65 -10.89
CA PHE A 243 -1.65 -18.35 -10.06
C PHE A 243 -1.67 -19.10 -8.71
N GLY A 244 -2.84 -19.52 -8.22
CA GLY A 244 -3.02 -20.30 -6.99
C GLY A 244 -3.70 -19.58 -5.82
N LEU A 245 -4.41 -18.47 -6.08
CA LEU A 245 -5.32 -17.88 -5.10
C LEU A 245 -6.67 -18.60 -5.16
N ILE A 246 -7.37 -18.69 -4.02
CA ILE A 246 -8.72 -19.27 -4.00
C ILE A 246 -9.75 -18.34 -4.65
N PRO A 247 -10.81 -18.88 -5.28
CA PRO A 247 -11.81 -18.09 -6.02
C PRO A 247 -12.44 -16.97 -5.20
N GLU A 248 -12.79 -17.28 -3.97
CA GLU A 248 -13.44 -16.35 -3.05
C GLU A 248 -12.54 -15.17 -2.74
N PHE A 249 -11.25 -15.43 -2.50
CA PHE A 249 -10.26 -14.37 -2.18
C PHE A 249 -10.00 -13.49 -3.41
N ALA A 250 -9.79 -14.07 -4.58
CA ALA A 250 -9.62 -13.34 -5.83
C ALA A 250 -10.86 -12.49 -6.15
N GLY A 251 -12.06 -13.00 -5.89
CA GLY A 251 -13.32 -12.28 -6.09
C GLY A 251 -13.50 -11.05 -5.17
N ARG A 252 -12.81 -11.01 -4.03
CA ARG A 252 -12.83 -9.84 -3.11
C ARG A 252 -11.79 -8.79 -3.42
N LEU A 253 -11.01 -8.97 -4.49
CA LEU A 253 -9.99 -8.05 -4.98
C LEU A 253 -10.33 -7.55 -6.39
N PRO A 254 -11.49 -6.90 -6.60
CA PRO A 254 -11.96 -6.51 -7.94
C PRO A 254 -11.12 -5.40 -8.58
N ILE A 255 -10.40 -4.65 -7.77
CA ILE A 255 -9.54 -3.54 -8.24
C ILE A 255 -8.10 -4.03 -8.25
N VAL A 256 -7.57 -4.29 -9.45
CA VAL A 256 -6.18 -4.74 -9.62
C VAL A 256 -5.40 -3.67 -10.36
N THR A 257 -4.23 -3.33 -9.86
CA THR A 257 -3.28 -2.45 -10.56
C THR A 257 -1.87 -2.97 -10.45
N ARG A 258 -1.07 -2.70 -11.48
CA ARG A 258 0.32 -3.15 -11.58
C ARG A 258 1.27 -1.98 -11.39
N LEU A 259 2.33 -2.22 -10.65
CA LEU A 259 3.48 -1.35 -10.56
C LEU A 259 4.57 -1.92 -11.48
N HIS A 260 5.21 -1.04 -12.22
CA HIS A 260 6.28 -1.39 -13.14
C HIS A 260 7.65 -1.30 -12.47
N ASP A 261 8.62 -1.99 -13.07
CA ASP A 261 10.01 -1.86 -12.67
C ASP A 261 10.47 -0.41 -12.74
N LEU A 262 11.39 -0.06 -11.85
CA LEU A 262 11.94 1.29 -11.79
C LEU A 262 13.08 1.41 -12.80
N THR A 263 13.00 2.38 -13.69
CA THR A 263 14.08 2.72 -14.61
C THR A 263 15.20 3.44 -13.87
N GLN A 264 16.40 3.50 -14.47
CA GLN A 264 17.53 4.23 -13.93
C GLN A 264 17.17 5.70 -13.64
N ASP A 265 16.49 6.36 -14.56
CA ASP A 265 16.03 7.75 -14.38
C ASP A 265 15.07 7.88 -13.19
N MET A 266 14.16 6.93 -13.01
CA MET A 266 13.26 6.93 -11.85
C MET A 266 14.04 6.77 -10.54
N LEU A 267 15.07 5.91 -10.50
CA LEU A 267 15.89 5.71 -9.30
C LEU A 267 16.68 6.98 -8.95
N ILE A 268 17.25 7.68 -9.95
CA ILE A 268 17.90 8.97 -9.74
C ILE A 268 16.92 10.02 -9.21
N ARG A 269 15.73 10.08 -9.77
CA ARG A 269 14.67 10.99 -9.31
C ARG A 269 14.21 10.66 -7.89
N ILE A 270 14.11 9.37 -7.52
CA ILE A 270 13.77 8.92 -6.16
C ILE A 270 14.81 9.42 -5.14
N LEU A 271 16.08 9.45 -5.50
CA LEU A 271 17.15 9.96 -4.64
C LEU A 271 17.06 11.48 -4.37
N THR A 272 16.49 12.26 -5.30
CA THR A 272 16.63 13.72 -5.32
C THR A 272 15.33 14.52 -5.25
N GLU A 273 14.24 14.08 -5.90
CA GLU A 273 13.04 14.90 -6.11
C GLU A 273 12.02 14.86 -4.97
N PRO A 274 11.66 13.70 -4.36
CA PRO A 274 10.62 13.64 -3.34
C PRO A 274 10.88 14.59 -2.18
N LYS A 275 9.82 15.02 -1.50
CA LYS A 275 9.96 15.87 -0.31
C LYS A 275 10.90 15.25 0.74
N ASN A 276 10.82 13.92 0.91
CA ASN A 276 11.65 13.14 1.81
C ASN A 276 12.75 12.35 1.06
N ALA A 277 13.27 12.89 -0.05
CA ALA A 277 14.36 12.25 -0.78
C ALA A 277 15.58 12.01 0.11
N ILE A 278 16.25 10.88 -0.08
CA ILE A 278 17.41 10.49 0.75
C ILE A 278 18.48 11.59 0.76
N TYR A 279 18.83 12.11 -0.41
CA TYR A 279 19.77 13.22 -0.52
C TYR A 279 19.37 14.45 0.31
N ARG A 280 18.07 14.81 0.29
CA ARG A 280 17.58 15.97 1.07
C ARG A 280 17.68 15.74 2.58
N GLN A 281 17.46 14.49 3.04
CA GLN A 281 17.58 14.14 4.45
C GLN A 281 19.04 14.34 4.93
N PHE A 282 20.02 13.77 4.21
CA PHE A 282 21.43 13.90 4.58
C PHE A 282 21.93 15.33 4.46
N ARG A 283 21.51 16.06 3.42
CA ARG A 283 21.82 17.48 3.28
C ARG A 283 21.29 18.30 4.46
N ALA A 284 20.07 18.01 4.93
CA ALA A 284 19.51 18.71 6.09
C ALA A 284 20.23 18.36 7.39
N MET A 285 20.66 17.11 7.59
CA MET A 285 21.45 16.70 8.74
C MET A 285 22.79 17.42 8.80
N LEU A 286 23.55 17.42 7.70
CA LEU A 286 24.84 18.11 7.64
C LEU A 286 24.71 19.64 7.72
N ALA A 287 23.64 20.19 7.17
CA ALA A 287 23.35 21.63 7.29
C ALA A 287 23.10 22.06 8.76
N ALA A 288 22.58 21.19 9.62
CA ALA A 288 22.44 21.45 11.06
C ALA A 288 23.80 21.59 11.75
N ASP A 289 24.85 20.91 11.24
CA ASP A 289 26.23 21.04 11.70
C ASP A 289 26.99 22.17 10.97
N GLY A 290 26.31 22.95 10.12
CA GLY A 290 26.88 24.05 9.35
C GLY A 290 27.71 23.61 8.14
N VAL A 291 27.47 22.39 7.64
CA VAL A 291 28.22 21.78 6.52
C VAL A 291 27.37 21.74 5.27
N ASP A 292 27.87 22.24 4.15
CA ASP A 292 27.23 22.14 2.83
C ASP A 292 27.62 20.83 2.14
N LEU A 293 26.63 19.97 1.85
CA LEU A 293 26.81 18.73 1.11
C LEU A 293 26.54 18.93 -0.37
N GLN A 294 27.54 18.63 -1.19
CA GLN A 294 27.44 18.63 -2.65
C GLN A 294 27.75 17.24 -3.21
N ILE A 295 26.85 16.70 -4.01
CA ILE A 295 27.02 15.41 -4.68
C ILE A 295 26.89 15.65 -6.19
N GLU A 296 27.88 15.20 -6.95
CA GLU A 296 27.84 15.32 -8.41
C GLU A 296 26.77 14.42 -9.02
N PRO A 297 26.12 14.82 -10.13
CA PRO A 297 25.06 14.03 -10.78
C PRO A 297 25.52 12.63 -11.21
N THR A 298 26.81 12.45 -11.47
CA THR A 298 27.44 11.16 -11.81
C THR A 298 27.27 10.13 -10.70
N VAL A 299 27.35 10.55 -9.43
CA VAL A 299 27.20 9.68 -8.25
C VAL A 299 25.80 9.09 -8.20
N PHE A 300 24.75 9.89 -8.42
CA PHE A 300 23.38 9.40 -8.43
C PHE A 300 23.15 8.36 -9.55
N ARG A 301 23.83 8.52 -10.70
CA ARG A 301 23.78 7.55 -11.78
C ARG A 301 24.46 6.25 -11.38
N GLN A 302 25.64 6.30 -10.79
CA GLN A 302 26.37 5.13 -10.27
C GLN A 302 25.54 4.38 -9.20
N MET A 303 24.87 5.12 -8.31
CA MET A 303 23.97 4.51 -7.31
C MET A 303 22.78 3.81 -7.95
N ALA A 304 22.18 4.42 -8.97
CA ALA A 304 21.05 3.84 -9.69
C ALA A 304 21.45 2.56 -10.45
N GLU A 305 22.63 2.57 -11.08
CA GLU A 305 23.19 1.38 -11.74
C GLU A 305 23.42 0.24 -10.75
N LEU A 306 24.04 0.53 -9.63
CA LEU A 306 24.27 -0.46 -8.57
C LEU A 306 22.96 -1.01 -7.97
N ALA A 307 21.95 -0.14 -7.81
CA ALA A 307 20.63 -0.56 -7.33
C ALA A 307 19.91 -1.50 -8.31
N ILE A 308 20.07 -1.28 -9.62
CA ILE A 308 19.56 -2.19 -10.66
C ILE A 308 20.28 -3.53 -10.61
N GLU A 309 21.62 -3.52 -10.47
CA GLU A 309 22.43 -4.72 -10.38
C GLU A 309 22.03 -5.58 -9.15
N TYR A 310 21.76 -4.95 -8.02
CA TYR A 310 21.30 -5.64 -6.81
C TYR A 310 19.88 -6.22 -6.93
N LYS A 311 19.12 -5.90 -7.96
CA LYS A 311 17.74 -6.36 -8.19
C LYS A 311 16.79 -6.12 -6.99
N ALA A 312 17.11 -5.14 -6.16
CA ALA A 312 16.36 -4.80 -4.94
C ALA A 312 15.47 -3.55 -5.12
N GLY A 313 15.46 -2.96 -6.32
CA GLY A 313 14.73 -1.74 -6.63
C GLY A 313 15.16 -0.56 -5.74
N ALA A 314 14.23 0.32 -5.41
CA ALA A 314 14.55 1.51 -4.60
C ALA A 314 14.97 1.20 -3.14
N ARG A 315 14.75 -0.03 -2.64
CA ARG A 315 15.14 -0.41 -1.26
C ARG A 315 16.66 -0.34 -1.04
N SER A 316 17.45 -0.70 -2.07
CA SER A 316 18.91 -0.67 -1.98
C SER A 316 19.49 0.74 -1.97
N LEU A 317 18.79 1.73 -2.53
CA LEU A 317 19.30 3.11 -2.66
C LEU A 317 19.68 3.70 -1.31
N ARG A 318 18.89 3.44 -0.27
CA ARG A 318 19.17 3.96 1.07
C ARG A 318 20.46 3.36 1.64
N GLY A 319 20.64 2.05 1.57
CA GLY A 319 21.85 1.38 2.05
C GLY A 319 23.10 1.85 1.32
N ILE A 320 23.02 1.96 -0.02
CA ILE A 320 24.13 2.47 -0.85
C ILE A 320 24.51 3.91 -0.44
N PHE A 321 23.48 4.75 -0.20
CA PHE A 321 23.71 6.14 0.20
C PHE A 321 24.30 6.24 1.61
N GLU A 322 23.78 5.47 2.56
CA GLU A 322 24.29 5.42 3.94
C GLU A 322 25.74 4.93 3.99
N GLU A 323 26.08 3.90 3.24
CA GLU A 323 27.47 3.41 3.12
C GLU A 323 28.42 4.48 2.60
N MET A 324 28.04 5.18 1.51
CA MET A 324 28.82 6.30 0.96
C MET A 324 29.00 7.44 1.97
N MET A 325 28.00 7.70 2.81
CA MET A 325 28.02 8.80 3.78
C MET A 325 28.69 8.45 5.11
N THR A 326 29.01 7.17 5.36
CA THR A 326 29.49 6.71 6.66
C THR A 326 30.74 7.45 7.14
N ASP A 327 31.77 7.58 6.30
CA ASP A 327 33.02 8.28 6.66
C ASP A 327 32.76 9.78 6.91
N VAL A 328 31.87 10.39 6.14
CA VAL A 328 31.48 11.81 6.29
C VAL A 328 30.79 12.04 7.63
N MET A 329 29.79 11.22 7.92
CA MET A 329 28.99 11.32 9.15
C MET A 329 29.82 11.02 10.41
N TYR A 330 30.86 10.20 10.27
CA TYR A 330 31.82 9.95 11.35
C TYR A 330 32.78 11.11 11.58
N ALA A 331 33.31 11.72 10.49
CA ALA A 331 34.34 12.74 10.58
C ALA A 331 33.82 14.13 10.93
N VAL A 332 32.62 14.51 10.46
CA VAL A 332 32.09 15.87 10.61
C VAL A 332 31.89 16.30 12.06
N PRO A 333 31.29 15.48 12.97
CA PRO A 333 31.12 15.88 14.37
C PRO A 333 32.44 16.11 15.12
N ASP A 334 33.48 15.35 14.79
CA ASP A 334 34.79 15.45 15.43
C ASP A 334 35.64 16.62 14.90
N ASN A 335 35.25 17.19 13.74
CA ASN A 335 36.01 18.24 13.07
C ASN A 335 35.13 19.49 12.79
N PRO A 336 34.86 20.32 13.79
CA PRO A 336 33.97 21.48 13.65
C PRO A 336 34.47 22.56 12.66
N GLY A 337 35.65 22.39 12.11
CA GLY A 337 36.20 23.25 11.04
C GLY A 337 35.70 22.91 9.63
N ILE A 338 35.13 21.71 9.42
CA ILE A 338 34.59 21.30 8.12
C ILE A 338 33.36 22.16 7.82
N ARG A 339 33.33 22.76 6.61
CA ARG A 339 32.24 23.61 6.12
C ARG A 339 31.61 23.06 4.84
N ARG A 340 32.33 22.23 4.13
CA ARG A 340 31.89 21.72 2.84
C ARG A 340 32.34 20.28 2.63
N VAL A 341 31.42 19.46 2.13
CA VAL A 341 31.69 18.09 1.70
C VAL A 341 31.28 17.96 0.24
N VAL A 342 32.18 17.47 -0.61
CA VAL A 342 31.94 17.22 -2.03
C VAL A 342 32.19 15.77 -2.34
N ILE A 343 31.20 15.11 -2.96
CA ILE A 343 31.28 13.72 -3.42
C ILE A 343 31.25 13.72 -4.94
N ARG A 344 32.31 13.25 -5.57
CA ARG A 344 32.46 13.23 -7.03
C ARG A 344 32.20 11.87 -7.65
N SER A 345 32.48 10.83 -6.91
CA SER A 345 32.29 9.45 -7.33
C SER A 345 31.84 8.59 -6.15
N LEU A 346 31.02 7.55 -6.40
CA LEU A 346 30.65 6.56 -5.40
C LEU A 346 31.86 5.73 -4.91
N PHE A 347 32.90 5.66 -5.74
CA PHE A 347 34.08 4.83 -5.52
C PHE A 347 35.31 5.63 -5.00
N GLU A 348 35.13 6.91 -4.73
CA GLU A 348 36.18 7.80 -4.23
C GLU A 348 35.79 8.35 -2.85
N ARG A 349 36.78 8.70 -2.05
CA ARG A 349 36.53 9.34 -0.77
C ARG A 349 35.95 10.73 -0.94
N ALA A 350 35.06 11.11 -0.06
CA ALA A 350 34.51 12.45 -0.01
C ALA A 350 35.62 13.50 0.25
N GLU A 351 35.60 14.58 -0.51
CA GLU A 351 36.44 15.74 -0.26
C GLU A 351 35.84 16.61 0.84
N MET A 352 36.56 16.80 1.94
CA MET A 352 36.12 17.63 3.06
C MET A 352 36.99 18.86 3.14
N SER A 353 36.41 20.05 3.15
CA SER A 353 37.13 21.30 3.23
C SER A 353 36.67 22.15 4.39
N THR A 354 37.65 22.76 5.06
CA THR A 354 37.46 23.85 6.03
C THR A 354 37.19 25.14 5.27
N GLY A 355 36.24 25.91 5.77
CA GLY A 355 35.88 27.21 5.17
C GLY A 355 36.92 28.25 5.32
#